data_7728bd8dcb8948bac85c6050a5249b50
#
_entry.id   7728bd8dcb8948bac85c6050a5249b50
#
_cell.length_a   1.000
_cell.length_b   1.000
_cell.length_c   1.000
_cell.angle_alpha   90.00
_cell.angle_beta   90.00
_cell.angle_gamma   90.00
#
_symmetry.space_group_name_H-M   'P 1'
#
loop_
_entity.id
_entity.type
_entity.pdbx_description
1 polymer ?
#
loop_
_entity_poly.entity_id
_entity_poly.type
_entity_poly.pdbx_seq_one_letter_code
_entity_poly.pdbx_strand_id
1 'polypeptide(L)'
;MRLNKYIAHTRHCTRREASRLLARGEIKVNNKVVKEESYRVMEGDEVTHLNKPLQEQIVYRYLLINKPKHFTTDIGDKDSKYIMGLIKKEDPTGLIAVDHMGPKSVGLLLLTTDKALVEKLNQKNRKVRRVYLIELNKDIEEKDIKKLLKDRKTLKIESASHVDGYKANYIGLEMTIGSENILKGVINRMGFEIQRIDRSYYAGLTKKDLKRGWIRPLQEMEERMMKHFI
;
A
#
# COMPACT_ATOMS: atom_id res chain seq x y z
N MET A 1 21.48 -14.87 -16.02
CA MET A 1 20.38 -15.79 -16.44
C MET A 1 20.60 -16.17 -17.92
N ARG A 2 20.13 -17.37 -18.43
CA ARG A 2 20.22 -17.67 -19.87
C ARG A 2 19.30 -16.77 -20.68
N LEU A 3 19.74 -16.31 -21.86
CA LEU A 3 19.04 -15.30 -22.67
C LEU A 3 17.63 -15.75 -23.10
N ASN A 4 17.43 -17.00 -23.51
CA ASN A 4 16.11 -17.52 -23.86
C ASN A 4 15.15 -17.53 -22.62
N LYS A 5 15.67 -17.79 -21.42
CA LYS A 5 14.88 -17.69 -20.18
C LYS A 5 14.55 -16.24 -19.86
N TYR A 6 15.49 -15.31 -20.06
CA TYR A 6 15.29 -13.88 -19.87
C TYR A 6 14.18 -13.35 -20.79
N ILE A 7 14.27 -13.65 -22.10
CA ILE A 7 13.26 -13.24 -23.10
C ILE A 7 11.88 -13.83 -22.76
N ALA A 8 11.83 -15.13 -22.40
CA ALA A 8 10.58 -15.78 -22.06
C ALA A 8 9.90 -15.11 -20.85
N HIS A 9 10.69 -14.70 -19.85
CA HIS A 9 10.20 -14.02 -18.66
C HIS A 9 9.72 -12.58 -18.96
N THR A 10 10.54 -11.80 -19.69
CA THR A 10 10.24 -10.39 -19.98
C THR A 10 9.10 -10.18 -20.98
N ARG A 11 8.86 -11.15 -21.88
CA ARG A 11 7.77 -11.10 -22.88
C ARG A 11 6.55 -11.94 -22.54
N HIS A 12 6.53 -12.62 -21.39
CA HIS A 12 5.47 -13.57 -21.02
C HIS A 12 5.20 -14.60 -22.14
N CYS A 13 6.27 -15.14 -22.77
CA CYS A 13 6.19 -16.15 -23.81
C CYS A 13 6.88 -17.45 -23.39
N THR A 14 6.66 -18.53 -24.14
CA THR A 14 7.34 -19.80 -23.88
C THR A 14 8.83 -19.71 -24.24
N ARG A 15 9.68 -20.54 -23.61
CA ARG A 15 11.11 -20.63 -24.00
C ARG A 15 11.30 -21.00 -25.45
N ARG A 16 10.43 -21.83 -26.06
CA ARG A 16 10.45 -22.18 -27.45
C ARG A 16 10.23 -20.99 -28.38
N GLU A 17 9.29 -20.11 -28.01
CA GLU A 17 9.07 -18.86 -28.73
C GLU A 17 10.25 -17.90 -28.58
N ALA A 18 10.83 -17.78 -27.41
CA ALA A 18 12.05 -17.01 -27.18
C ALA A 18 13.22 -17.50 -28.05
N SER A 19 13.41 -18.82 -28.15
CA SER A 19 14.41 -19.44 -29.02
C SER A 19 14.17 -19.11 -30.50
N ARG A 20 12.93 -19.08 -30.95
CA ARG A 20 12.59 -18.67 -32.33
C ARG A 20 12.95 -17.20 -32.61
N LEU A 21 12.75 -16.29 -31.66
CA LEU A 21 13.13 -14.88 -31.78
C LEU A 21 14.65 -14.73 -31.89
N LEU A 22 15.42 -15.50 -31.11
CA LEU A 22 16.88 -15.56 -31.21
C LEU A 22 17.34 -16.06 -32.57
N ALA A 23 16.76 -17.16 -33.06
CA ALA A 23 17.12 -17.73 -34.37
C ALA A 23 16.88 -16.74 -35.53
N ARG A 24 15.81 -15.92 -35.42
CA ARG A 24 15.49 -14.89 -36.42
C ARG A 24 16.41 -13.65 -36.32
N GLY A 25 17.27 -13.56 -35.29
CA GLY A 25 18.16 -12.42 -35.10
C GLY A 25 17.43 -11.13 -34.64
N GLU A 26 16.23 -11.26 -34.09
CA GLU A 26 15.42 -10.14 -33.61
C GLU A 26 15.88 -9.59 -32.26
N ILE A 27 16.78 -10.31 -31.58
CA ILE A 27 17.30 -9.99 -30.27
C ILE A 27 18.70 -9.42 -30.35
N LYS A 28 18.92 -8.28 -29.68
CA LYS A 28 20.25 -7.70 -29.47
C LYS A 28 20.57 -7.64 -28.00
N VAL A 29 21.83 -7.83 -27.65
CA VAL A 29 22.41 -7.56 -26.36
C VAL A 29 23.52 -6.54 -26.53
N ASN A 30 23.46 -5.41 -25.86
CA ASN A 30 24.41 -4.31 -26.01
C ASN A 30 24.59 -3.90 -27.48
N ASN A 31 23.49 -3.75 -28.21
CA ASN A 31 23.41 -3.43 -29.64
C ASN A 31 23.96 -4.51 -30.63
N LYS A 32 24.40 -5.66 -30.13
CA LYS A 32 24.88 -6.79 -30.99
C LYS A 32 23.83 -7.88 -31.10
N VAL A 33 23.55 -8.37 -32.29
CA VAL A 33 22.62 -9.49 -32.52
C VAL A 33 23.21 -10.76 -31.89
N VAL A 34 22.41 -11.39 -30.99
CA VAL A 34 22.77 -12.64 -30.34
C VAL A 34 21.77 -13.72 -30.74
N LYS A 35 22.24 -14.82 -31.34
CA LYS A 35 21.41 -15.97 -31.72
C LYS A 35 21.57 -17.16 -30.79
N GLU A 36 22.55 -17.12 -29.90
CA GLU A 36 22.87 -18.22 -28.99
C GLU A 36 21.92 -18.25 -27.78
N GLU A 37 21.18 -19.34 -27.62
CA GLU A 37 20.27 -19.54 -26.47
C GLU A 37 20.98 -19.65 -25.13
N SER A 38 22.23 -20.13 -25.16
CA SER A 38 23.09 -20.34 -24.00
C SER A 38 23.73 -19.05 -23.47
N TYR A 39 23.68 -17.95 -24.23
CA TYR A 39 24.20 -16.66 -23.81
C TYR A 39 23.66 -16.28 -22.41
N ARG A 40 24.54 -15.86 -21.54
CA ARG A 40 24.17 -15.44 -20.17
C ARG A 40 24.06 -13.92 -20.08
N VAL A 41 22.86 -13.44 -19.87
CA VAL A 41 22.62 -12.03 -19.57
C VAL A 41 23.19 -11.71 -18.20
N MET A 42 24.06 -10.73 -18.16
CA MET A 42 24.71 -10.21 -16.96
C MET A 42 23.96 -8.96 -16.44
N GLU A 43 24.28 -8.55 -15.22
CA GLU A 43 23.78 -7.29 -14.67
C GLU A 43 24.38 -6.12 -15.45
N GLY A 44 23.53 -5.19 -15.90
CA GLY A 44 23.93 -4.07 -16.77
C GLY A 44 23.81 -4.33 -18.27
N ASP A 45 23.53 -5.56 -18.72
CA ASP A 45 23.30 -5.83 -20.14
C ASP A 45 21.97 -5.23 -20.61
N GLU A 46 22.00 -4.47 -21.69
CA GLU A 46 20.81 -3.98 -22.38
C GLU A 46 20.33 -5.00 -23.42
N VAL A 47 19.21 -5.68 -23.16
CA VAL A 47 18.60 -6.63 -24.10
C VAL A 47 17.46 -5.94 -24.84
N THR A 48 17.49 -5.98 -26.17
CA THR A 48 16.43 -5.37 -27.00
C THR A 48 15.82 -6.40 -27.96
N HIS A 49 14.52 -6.22 -28.25
CA HIS A 49 13.80 -6.93 -29.32
C HIS A 49 13.31 -5.90 -30.32
N LEU A 50 13.73 -6.05 -31.59
CA LEU A 50 13.44 -5.10 -32.68
C LEU A 50 13.74 -3.63 -32.23
N ASN A 51 14.90 -3.43 -31.61
CA ASN A 51 15.36 -2.14 -31.03
C ASN A 51 14.52 -1.55 -29.89
N LYS A 52 13.59 -2.31 -29.32
CA LYS A 52 12.85 -1.91 -28.12
C LYS A 52 13.43 -2.63 -26.89
N PRO A 53 13.79 -1.94 -25.83
CA PRO A 53 14.33 -2.57 -24.61
C PRO A 53 13.39 -3.64 -24.09
N LEU A 54 13.94 -4.82 -23.80
CA LEU A 54 13.27 -5.87 -23.04
C LEU A 54 13.61 -5.65 -21.56
N GLN A 55 12.76 -4.93 -20.87
CA GLN A 55 12.86 -4.78 -19.41
C GLN A 55 11.99 -5.82 -18.75
N GLU A 56 12.47 -6.40 -17.64
CA GLU A 56 11.58 -7.18 -16.78
C GLU A 56 10.42 -6.28 -16.35
N GLN A 57 9.21 -6.64 -16.76
CA GLN A 57 8.04 -6.02 -16.20
C GLN A 57 7.93 -6.52 -14.76
N ILE A 58 8.36 -5.70 -13.81
CA ILE A 58 8.12 -5.97 -12.40
C ILE A 58 6.60 -5.88 -12.20
N VAL A 59 5.95 -7.02 -12.06
CA VAL A 59 4.53 -7.08 -11.74
C VAL A 59 4.40 -6.93 -10.24
N TYR A 60 4.04 -5.75 -9.82
CA TYR A 60 3.73 -5.49 -8.42
C TYR A 60 2.38 -6.08 -8.06
N ARG A 61 2.27 -6.57 -6.84
CA ARG A 61 0.99 -7.02 -6.25
C ARG A 61 0.47 -5.95 -5.31
N TYR A 62 -0.83 -5.73 -5.38
CA TYR A 62 -1.53 -4.77 -4.52
C TYR A 62 -2.75 -5.48 -3.93
N LEU A 63 -2.81 -5.59 -2.62
CA LEU A 63 -3.91 -6.19 -1.89
C LEU A 63 -4.54 -5.18 -0.95
N LEU A 64 -5.85 -5.03 -1.02
CA LEU A 64 -6.62 -4.21 -0.10
C LEU A 64 -7.27 -5.11 0.95
N ILE A 65 -7.04 -4.81 2.22
CA ILE A 65 -7.63 -5.53 3.35
C ILE A 65 -8.49 -4.59 4.20
N ASN A 66 -9.62 -5.09 4.67
CA ASN A 66 -10.37 -4.47 5.75
C ASN A 66 -9.90 -5.08 7.07
N LYS A 67 -8.83 -4.52 7.63
CA LYS A 67 -8.11 -5.02 8.81
C LYS A 67 -9.03 -5.16 10.02
N PRO A 68 -9.12 -6.34 10.65
CA PRO A 68 -9.86 -6.54 11.90
C PRO A 68 -9.06 -6.06 13.12
N LYS A 69 -9.72 -5.98 14.27
CA LYS A 69 -9.12 -5.73 15.60
C LYS A 69 -8.11 -6.83 15.98
N HIS A 70 -7.18 -6.54 16.87
CA HIS A 70 -6.17 -7.46 17.40
C HIS A 70 -5.07 -7.88 16.39
N PHE A 71 -5.06 -7.31 15.21
CA PHE A 71 -3.96 -7.45 14.26
C PHE A 71 -3.15 -6.16 14.18
N THR A 72 -1.84 -6.29 13.95
CA THR A 72 -0.91 -5.17 13.83
C THR A 72 -0.08 -5.29 12.56
N THR A 73 0.40 -4.17 12.04
CA THR A 73 1.40 -4.13 10.98
C THR A 73 2.83 -4.08 11.54
N ASP A 74 2.99 -4.04 12.86
CA ASP A 74 4.27 -4.02 13.55
C ASP A 74 4.71 -5.45 13.88
N ILE A 75 5.86 -5.87 13.34
CA ILE A 75 6.46 -7.18 13.59
C ILE A 75 6.98 -7.29 15.05
N GLY A 76 7.35 -6.14 15.65
CA GLY A 76 7.85 -6.08 17.04
C GLY A 76 6.76 -6.22 18.12
N ASP A 77 5.49 -6.10 17.76
CA ASP A 77 4.36 -6.22 18.68
C ASP A 77 4.07 -7.70 18.97
N LYS A 78 4.58 -8.17 20.12
CA LYS A 78 4.43 -9.58 20.57
C LYS A 78 3.04 -9.90 21.12
N ASP A 79 2.28 -8.88 21.52
CA ASP A 79 0.95 -9.03 22.13
C ASP A 79 -0.17 -9.10 21.10
N SER A 80 0.13 -8.79 19.86
CA SER A 80 -0.83 -8.74 18.75
C SER A 80 -0.49 -9.70 17.63
N LYS A 81 -1.52 -10.11 16.88
CA LYS A 81 -1.33 -10.95 15.69
C LYS A 81 -0.79 -10.11 14.54
N TYR A 82 0.28 -10.57 13.91
CA TYR A 82 0.83 -9.91 12.73
C TYR A 82 -0.10 -10.05 11.53
N ILE A 83 -0.30 -8.95 10.78
CA ILE A 83 -1.30 -8.84 9.70
C ILE A 83 -1.10 -9.91 8.60
N MET A 84 0.14 -10.30 8.32
CA MET A 84 0.42 -11.31 7.29
C MET A 84 -0.17 -12.68 7.62
N GLY A 85 -0.46 -12.96 8.90
CA GLY A 85 -1.18 -14.17 9.31
C GLY A 85 -2.62 -14.27 8.80
N LEU A 86 -3.24 -13.17 8.32
CA LEU A 86 -4.54 -13.20 7.65
C LEU A 86 -4.45 -13.61 6.17
N ILE A 87 -3.26 -13.51 5.57
CA ILE A 87 -3.05 -13.73 4.13
C ILE A 87 -2.73 -15.20 3.88
N LYS A 88 -3.57 -16.11 4.40
CA LYS A 88 -3.32 -17.55 4.30
C LYS A 88 -3.54 -18.13 2.89
N LYS A 89 -4.36 -17.47 2.07
CA LYS A 89 -4.73 -17.92 0.72
C LYS A 89 -3.88 -17.29 -0.38
N GLU A 90 -3.17 -16.22 -0.05
CA GLU A 90 -2.28 -15.50 -0.94
C GLU A 90 -0.84 -15.71 -0.49
N ASP A 91 0.11 -15.71 -1.39
CA ASP A 91 1.53 -15.74 -1.02
C ASP A 91 1.92 -14.39 -0.35
N PRO A 92 2.32 -14.37 0.93
CA PRO A 92 2.70 -13.14 1.61
C PRO A 92 4.10 -12.63 1.22
N THR A 93 4.85 -13.38 0.40
CA THR A 93 6.24 -13.07 0.08
C THR A 93 6.39 -11.68 -0.55
N GLY A 94 7.23 -10.85 0.05
CA GLY A 94 7.53 -9.50 -0.41
C GLY A 94 6.43 -8.48 -0.17
N LEU A 95 5.26 -8.84 0.39
CA LEU A 95 4.22 -7.88 0.73
C LEU A 95 4.64 -7.02 1.93
N ILE A 96 4.41 -5.73 1.81
CA ILE A 96 4.69 -4.71 2.82
C ILE A 96 3.39 -3.94 3.08
N ALA A 97 3.08 -3.69 4.35
CA ALA A 97 1.97 -2.85 4.73
C ALA A 97 2.30 -1.37 4.44
N VAL A 98 1.41 -0.69 3.73
CA VAL A 98 1.50 0.75 3.52
C VAL A 98 0.87 1.44 4.72
N ASP A 99 1.68 2.22 5.44
CA ASP A 99 1.29 2.86 6.68
C ASP A 99 1.19 1.89 7.89
N HIS A 100 1.34 2.45 9.09
CA HIS A 100 1.27 1.67 10.33
C HIS A 100 -0.14 1.64 10.88
N MET A 101 -0.61 0.45 11.25
CA MET A 101 -1.90 0.24 11.94
C MET A 101 -1.72 -0.70 13.13
N GLY A 102 -1.92 -0.17 14.32
CA GLY A 102 -1.87 -0.97 15.57
C GLY A 102 -3.10 -1.86 15.78
N PRO A 103 -3.13 -2.61 16.91
CA PRO A 103 -4.18 -3.60 17.18
C PRO A 103 -5.58 -2.99 17.43
N LYS A 104 -5.67 -1.78 17.96
CA LYS A 104 -6.92 -1.04 18.12
C LYS A 104 -7.42 -0.40 16.83
N SER A 105 -6.54 -0.29 15.80
CA SER A 105 -6.87 0.28 14.49
C SER A 105 -7.47 -0.77 13.59
N VAL A 106 -8.52 -0.40 12.88
CA VAL A 106 -9.27 -1.27 11.97
C VAL A 106 -9.53 -0.54 10.64
N GLY A 107 -10.01 -1.24 9.64
CA GLY A 107 -10.40 -0.66 8.36
C GLY A 107 -9.37 -0.86 7.26
N LEU A 108 -9.34 0.06 6.31
CA LEU A 108 -8.55 -0.08 5.09
C LEU A 108 -7.06 -0.13 5.36
N LEU A 109 -6.40 -1.13 4.82
CA LEU A 109 -4.95 -1.27 4.76
C LEU A 109 -4.56 -1.75 3.37
N LEU A 110 -3.60 -1.08 2.75
CA LEU A 110 -2.98 -1.49 1.50
C LEU A 110 -1.71 -2.30 1.82
N LEU A 111 -1.57 -3.44 1.16
CA LEU A 111 -0.37 -4.27 1.16
C LEU A 111 0.15 -4.33 -0.27
N THR A 112 1.45 -4.21 -0.47
CA THR A 112 2.03 -4.24 -1.81
C THR A 112 3.47 -4.76 -1.81
N THR A 113 3.91 -5.28 -2.95
CA THR A 113 5.33 -5.59 -3.22
C THR A 113 6.08 -4.39 -3.81
N ASP A 114 5.39 -3.28 -4.10
CA ASP A 114 5.95 -2.05 -4.65
C ASP A 114 6.58 -1.18 -3.55
N LYS A 115 7.87 -1.38 -3.32
CA LYS A 115 8.63 -0.61 -2.30
C LYS A 115 8.65 0.88 -2.59
N ALA A 116 8.74 1.28 -3.86
CA ALA A 116 8.77 2.69 -4.23
C ALA A 116 7.47 3.40 -3.85
N LEU A 117 6.32 2.75 -4.08
CA LEU A 117 5.02 3.27 -3.64
C LEU A 117 4.95 3.38 -2.11
N VAL A 118 5.41 2.35 -1.37
CA VAL A 118 5.43 2.38 0.11
C VAL A 118 6.23 3.57 0.61
N GLU A 119 7.45 3.77 0.10
CA GLU A 119 8.31 4.89 0.47
C GLU A 119 7.66 6.24 0.18
N LYS A 120 7.07 6.40 -1.00
CA LYS A 120 6.38 7.64 -1.40
C LYS A 120 5.18 7.96 -0.52
N LEU A 121 4.31 6.97 -0.24
CA LEU A 121 3.11 7.18 0.57
C LEU A 121 3.44 7.43 2.05
N ASN A 122 4.56 6.91 2.54
CA ASN A 122 5.02 7.05 3.93
C ASN A 122 5.90 8.30 4.18
N GLN A 123 6.20 9.09 3.15
CA GLN A 123 6.93 10.36 3.33
C GLN A 123 6.18 11.30 4.28
N LYS A 124 6.90 11.86 5.27
CA LYS A 124 6.32 12.70 6.35
C LYS A 124 5.46 13.86 5.85
N ASN A 125 5.86 14.50 4.75
CA ASN A 125 5.17 15.67 4.21
C ASN A 125 4.25 15.34 3.02
N ARG A 126 4.10 14.06 2.67
CA ARG A 126 3.22 13.66 1.57
C ARG A 126 1.76 13.84 1.98
N LYS A 127 1.03 14.58 1.18
CA LYS A 127 -0.42 14.72 1.35
C LYS A 127 -1.11 13.44 0.88
N VAL A 128 -1.57 12.65 1.82
CA VAL A 128 -2.37 11.44 1.55
C VAL A 128 -3.67 11.56 2.32
N ARG A 129 -4.78 11.64 1.59
CA ARG A 129 -6.11 11.77 2.20
C ARG A 129 -6.49 10.49 2.93
N ARG A 130 -6.89 10.64 4.20
CA ARG A 130 -7.35 9.58 5.08
C ARG A 130 -8.63 10.03 5.78
N VAL A 131 -9.62 9.15 5.86
CA VAL A 131 -10.85 9.41 6.64
C VAL A 131 -10.99 8.32 7.70
N TYR A 132 -11.24 8.77 8.91
CA TYR A 132 -11.36 7.93 10.10
C TYR A 132 -12.70 8.15 10.78
N LEU A 133 -13.25 7.07 11.36
CA LEU A 133 -14.22 7.10 12.43
C LEU A 133 -13.50 6.70 13.71
N ILE A 134 -13.51 7.58 14.72
CA ILE A 134 -12.77 7.41 15.98
C ILE A 134 -13.75 7.33 17.13
N GLU A 135 -13.61 6.29 17.95
CA GLU A 135 -14.33 6.10 19.21
C GLU A 135 -13.40 6.46 20.36
N LEU A 136 -13.84 7.41 21.20
CA LEU A 136 -13.12 7.88 22.37
C LEU A 136 -13.66 7.23 23.64
N ASN A 137 -12.88 7.28 24.72
CA ASN A 137 -13.26 6.76 26.04
C ASN A 137 -14.38 7.57 26.74
N LYS A 138 -14.65 8.79 26.29
CA LYS A 138 -15.69 9.70 26.85
C LYS A 138 -16.19 10.64 25.75
N ASP A 139 -17.31 11.29 26.01
CA ASP A 139 -17.90 12.26 25.10
C ASP A 139 -16.94 13.43 24.86
N ILE A 140 -16.92 13.93 23.63
CA ILE A 140 -16.11 15.07 23.21
C ILE A 140 -17.04 16.23 22.85
N GLU A 141 -16.69 17.43 23.31
CA GLU A 141 -17.46 18.62 23.02
C GLU A 141 -16.94 19.35 21.78
N GLU A 142 -17.81 20.16 21.17
CA GLU A 142 -17.45 20.98 19.98
C GLU A 142 -16.21 21.87 20.22
N LYS A 143 -16.02 22.38 21.45
CA LYS A 143 -14.83 23.17 21.80
C LYS A 143 -13.54 22.37 21.65
N ASP A 144 -13.56 21.06 21.96
CA ASP A 144 -12.39 20.19 21.88
C ASP A 144 -12.13 19.75 20.43
N ILE A 145 -13.18 19.52 19.65
CA ILE A 145 -13.07 19.31 18.20
C ILE A 145 -12.42 20.52 17.52
N LYS A 146 -12.84 21.74 17.90
CA LYS A 146 -12.21 22.99 17.41
C LYS A 146 -10.73 23.11 17.81
N LYS A 147 -10.33 22.62 19.00
CA LYS A 147 -8.90 22.56 19.40
C LYS A 147 -8.13 21.57 18.55
N LEU A 148 -8.69 20.40 18.27
CA LEU A 148 -8.08 19.37 17.42
C LEU A 148 -7.80 19.93 16.01
N LEU A 149 -8.73 20.70 15.45
CA LEU A 149 -8.56 21.35 14.13
C LEU A 149 -7.47 22.43 14.09
N LYS A 150 -7.10 22.99 15.24
CA LYS A 150 -6.05 24.04 15.36
C LYS A 150 -4.63 23.48 15.43
N ASP A 151 -4.46 22.17 15.74
CA ASP A 151 -3.13 21.55 15.77
C ASP A 151 -2.62 21.33 14.33
N ARG A 152 -1.92 22.34 13.81
CA ARG A 152 -1.33 22.33 12.45
C ARG A 152 0.17 22.03 12.44
N LYS A 153 0.78 21.81 13.61
CA LYS A 153 2.23 21.64 13.72
C LYS A 153 2.69 20.24 13.28
N THR A 154 1.91 19.23 13.62
CA THR A 154 2.29 17.81 13.42
C THR A 154 1.29 17.04 12.58
N LEU A 155 0.04 17.52 12.50
CA LEU A 155 -1.04 16.94 11.71
C LEU A 155 -1.66 18.01 10.82
N LYS A 156 -2.11 17.62 9.64
CA LYS A 156 -3.02 18.44 8.85
C LYS A 156 -4.37 17.76 8.83
N ILE A 157 -5.23 18.15 9.76
CA ILE A 157 -6.62 17.76 9.83
C ILE A 157 -7.42 18.75 8.97
N GLU A 158 -8.12 18.23 7.99
CA GLU A 158 -8.93 19.05 7.07
C GLU A 158 -10.33 19.27 7.65
N SER A 159 -10.91 18.25 8.29
CA SER A 159 -12.19 18.31 8.97
C SER A 159 -12.27 17.36 10.14
N ALA A 160 -13.04 17.72 11.14
CA ALA A 160 -13.46 16.87 12.25
C ALA A 160 -14.85 17.31 12.73
N SER A 161 -15.73 16.34 12.99
CA SER A 161 -17.11 16.60 13.45
C SER A 161 -17.67 15.38 14.16
N HIS A 162 -18.74 15.59 14.91
CA HIS A 162 -19.61 14.46 15.29
C HIS A 162 -20.19 13.79 14.07
N VAL A 163 -20.57 12.52 14.21
CA VAL A 163 -21.12 11.71 13.14
C VAL A 163 -22.56 11.38 13.45
N ASP A 164 -23.48 11.73 12.55
CA ASP A 164 -24.90 11.47 12.72
C ASP A 164 -25.18 9.99 12.97
N GLY A 165 -26.07 9.70 13.94
CA GLY A 165 -26.41 8.34 14.34
C GLY A 165 -25.40 7.66 15.26
N TYR A 166 -24.30 8.32 15.65
CA TYR A 166 -23.34 7.83 16.62
C TYR A 166 -23.45 8.59 17.96
N LYS A 167 -22.90 7.99 19.04
CA LYS A 167 -22.80 8.62 20.35
C LYS A 167 -21.84 9.82 20.32
N ALA A 168 -21.94 10.72 21.28
CA ALA A 168 -21.11 11.93 21.38
C ALA A 168 -19.59 11.65 21.59
N ASN A 169 -19.22 10.40 21.91
CA ASN A 169 -17.83 9.97 21.99
C ASN A 169 -17.25 9.51 20.63
N TYR A 170 -18.01 9.63 19.53
CA TYR A 170 -17.53 9.33 18.18
C TYR A 170 -17.28 10.61 17.38
N ILE A 171 -16.15 10.64 16.67
CA ILE A 171 -15.82 11.72 15.74
C ILE A 171 -15.44 11.14 14.37
N GLY A 172 -15.93 11.76 13.33
CA GLY A 172 -15.43 11.63 11.97
C GLY A 172 -14.26 12.59 11.78
N LEU A 173 -13.16 12.15 11.20
CA LEU A 173 -11.96 12.95 11.01
C LEU A 173 -11.36 12.70 9.63
N GLU A 174 -11.06 13.78 8.92
CA GLU A 174 -10.29 13.74 7.67
C GLU A 174 -8.93 14.40 7.89
N MET A 175 -7.85 13.71 7.48
CA MET A 175 -6.51 14.27 7.52
C MET A 175 -5.73 13.96 6.24
N THR A 176 -4.76 14.81 5.93
CA THR A 176 -3.90 14.67 4.75
C THR A 176 -2.42 14.49 5.09
N ILE A 177 -1.95 15.03 6.21
CA ILE A 177 -0.56 14.87 6.69
C ILE A 177 -0.57 14.32 8.11
N GLY A 178 0.36 13.42 8.42
CA GLY A 178 0.54 12.77 9.70
C GLY A 178 0.26 11.28 9.67
N SER A 179 0.45 10.63 10.81
CA SER A 179 0.21 9.20 11.01
C SER A 179 -0.79 8.95 12.14
N GLU A 180 -1.32 7.73 12.22
CA GLU A 180 -2.19 7.34 13.34
C GLU A 180 -1.51 7.50 14.71
N ASN A 181 -0.20 7.23 14.81
CA ASN A 181 0.54 7.36 16.06
C ASN A 181 0.62 8.82 16.51
N ILE A 182 0.84 9.76 15.57
CA ILE A 182 0.83 11.19 15.87
C ILE A 182 -0.58 11.62 16.31
N LEU A 183 -1.62 11.18 15.59
CA LEU A 183 -3.02 11.47 15.92
C LEU A 183 -3.39 10.96 17.32
N LYS A 184 -3.00 9.72 17.67
CA LYS A 184 -3.17 9.18 19.03
C LYS A 184 -2.48 10.04 20.08
N GLY A 185 -1.25 10.48 19.82
CA GLY A 185 -0.51 11.36 20.72
C GLY A 185 -1.19 12.73 20.92
N VAL A 186 -1.78 13.32 19.88
CA VAL A 186 -2.53 14.58 19.96
C VAL A 186 -3.79 14.40 20.80
N ILE A 187 -4.59 13.37 20.53
CA ILE A 187 -5.83 13.07 21.24
C ILE A 187 -5.55 12.78 22.73
N ASN A 188 -4.49 12.02 23.02
CA ASN A 188 -4.10 11.73 24.42
C ASN A 188 -3.68 13.01 25.18
N ARG A 189 -2.94 13.93 24.56
CA ARG A 189 -2.59 15.24 25.18
C ARG A 189 -3.81 16.11 25.48
N MET A 190 -4.90 15.90 24.75
CA MET A 190 -6.19 16.57 25.02
C MET A 190 -6.98 15.91 26.15
N GLY A 191 -6.48 14.84 26.77
CA GLY A 191 -7.13 14.13 27.86
C GLY A 191 -8.19 13.11 27.41
N PHE A 192 -8.13 12.67 26.15
CA PHE A 192 -8.96 11.61 25.59
C PHE A 192 -8.11 10.38 25.27
N GLU A 193 -8.74 9.21 25.29
CA GLU A 193 -8.13 7.95 24.88
C GLU A 193 -8.92 7.35 23.70
N ILE A 194 -8.20 6.91 22.66
CA ILE A 194 -8.81 6.23 21.52
C ILE A 194 -9.09 4.77 21.89
N GLN A 195 -10.37 4.39 21.90
CA GLN A 195 -10.83 3.01 22.09
C GLN A 195 -10.83 2.23 20.77
N ARG A 196 -11.15 2.93 19.68
CA ARG A 196 -11.16 2.36 18.34
C ARG A 196 -10.92 3.45 17.31
N ILE A 197 -10.16 3.11 16.26
CA ILE A 197 -9.99 3.95 15.08
C ILE A 197 -10.27 3.10 13.84
N ASP A 198 -11.23 3.52 13.03
CA ASP A 198 -11.65 2.81 11.81
C ASP A 198 -11.35 3.67 10.57
N ARG A 199 -10.36 3.25 9.77
CA ARG A 199 -10.01 3.95 8.53
C ARG A 199 -10.96 3.52 7.42
N SER A 200 -11.81 4.44 6.96
CA SER A 200 -12.81 4.19 5.92
C SER A 200 -12.33 4.55 4.51
N TYR A 201 -11.34 5.46 4.41
CA TYR A 201 -10.78 5.94 3.16
C TYR A 201 -9.27 6.11 3.28
N TYR A 202 -8.53 5.73 2.24
CA TYR A 202 -7.08 5.88 2.15
C TYR A 202 -6.62 6.06 0.69
N ALA A 203 -6.01 7.20 0.36
CA ALA A 203 -5.37 7.43 -0.94
C ALA A 203 -6.25 7.13 -2.17
N GLY A 204 -7.56 7.41 -2.12
CA GLY A 204 -8.50 7.07 -3.19
C GLY A 204 -9.22 5.75 -3.01
N LEU A 205 -8.74 4.89 -2.12
CA LEU A 205 -9.33 3.58 -1.85
C LEU A 205 -10.44 3.66 -0.81
N THR A 206 -11.48 2.83 -0.97
CA THR A 206 -12.62 2.72 -0.03
C THR A 206 -12.83 1.28 0.40
N LYS A 207 -13.50 1.08 1.55
CA LYS A 207 -13.87 -0.26 2.02
C LYS A 207 -15.23 -0.75 1.51
N LYS A 208 -15.79 -0.08 0.48
CA LYS A 208 -17.03 -0.51 -0.14
C LYS A 208 -16.91 -1.96 -0.58
N ASP A 209 -17.90 -2.77 -0.27
CA ASP A 209 -18.01 -4.20 -0.60
C ASP A 209 -16.89 -5.09 -0.05
N LEU A 210 -16.04 -4.56 0.85
CA LEU A 210 -14.96 -5.29 1.51
C LEU A 210 -15.30 -5.53 3.00
N LYS A 211 -15.85 -6.70 3.33
CA LYS A 211 -16.21 -7.07 4.70
C LYS A 211 -14.98 -7.12 5.62
N ARG A 212 -15.18 -6.97 6.92
CA ARG A 212 -14.13 -7.04 7.94
C ARG A 212 -13.36 -8.38 7.85
N GLY A 213 -12.04 -8.29 7.79
CA GLY A 213 -11.15 -9.45 7.64
C GLY A 213 -11.00 -9.95 6.19
N TRP A 214 -11.73 -9.40 5.24
CA TRP A 214 -11.62 -9.78 3.83
C TRP A 214 -10.47 -9.05 3.15
N ILE A 215 -9.92 -9.73 2.14
CA ILE A 215 -8.80 -9.28 1.31
C ILE A 215 -9.22 -9.42 -0.15
N ARG A 216 -8.84 -8.45 -0.95
CA ARG A 216 -8.97 -8.52 -2.41
C ARG A 216 -7.80 -7.83 -3.10
N PRO A 217 -7.45 -8.22 -4.34
CA PRO A 217 -6.56 -7.40 -5.16
C PRO A 217 -7.19 -6.02 -5.44
N LEU A 218 -6.37 -5.04 -5.76
CA LEU A 218 -6.87 -3.77 -6.30
C LEU A 218 -7.50 -4.01 -7.67
N GLN A 219 -8.51 -3.21 -7.99
CA GLN A 219 -9.07 -3.14 -9.33
C GLN A 219 -8.13 -2.32 -10.23
N GLU A 220 -8.19 -2.53 -11.54
CA GLU A 220 -7.31 -1.85 -12.50
C GLU A 220 -7.31 -0.32 -12.35
N MET A 221 -8.48 0.28 -12.12
CA MET A 221 -8.60 1.72 -11.88
C MET A 221 -7.92 2.15 -10.56
N GLU A 222 -8.03 1.35 -9.51
CA GLU A 222 -7.37 1.60 -8.22
C GLU A 222 -5.85 1.49 -8.37
N GLU A 223 -5.35 0.51 -9.12
CA GLU A 223 -3.91 0.39 -9.41
C GLU A 223 -3.39 1.60 -10.20
N ARG A 224 -4.15 2.06 -11.21
CA ARG A 224 -3.80 3.27 -11.97
C ARG A 224 -3.71 4.49 -11.06
N MET A 225 -4.67 4.66 -10.12
CA MET A 225 -4.61 5.74 -9.13
C MET A 225 -3.36 5.65 -8.25
N MET A 226 -2.96 4.45 -7.82
CA MET A 226 -1.74 4.28 -7.01
C MET A 226 -0.49 4.70 -7.79
N LYS A 227 -0.42 4.46 -9.09
CA LYS A 227 0.71 4.88 -9.94
C LYS A 227 0.89 6.40 -10.01
N HIS A 228 -0.15 7.21 -9.76
CA HIS A 228 -0.01 8.67 -9.67
C HIS A 228 0.75 9.14 -8.42
N PHE A 229 0.96 8.27 -7.44
CA PHE A 229 1.77 8.58 -6.26
C PHE A 229 3.27 8.30 -6.46
N ILE A 230 3.66 7.59 -7.49
CA ILE A 230 5.05 7.27 -7.87
C ILE A 230 5.55 8.30 -8.88
#